data_c371102d897165a04b78f1147bc2a757
#
_entry.id   c371102d897165a04b78f1147bc2a757
#
_cell.length_a   1.000
_cell.length_b   1.000
_cell.length_c   1.000
_cell.angle_alpha   90.00
_cell.angle_beta   90.00
_cell.angle_gamma   90.00
#
_symmetry.space_group_name_H-M   'P 1'
#
loop_
_entity.id
_entity.type
_entity.pdbx_description
1 polymer ?
#
loop_
_entity_poly.entity_id
_entity_poly.type
_entity_poly.pdbx_seq_one_letter_code
_entity_poly.pdbx_strand_id
1 'polypeptide(L)'
;LTAERDFSGKATIYDALKNALPKGTPRVMPVGRLDINTEGLLLLTNDGGLKRQMELPSSGIARSYRARTFGEISQEQLESLMDGIEIDGIRYGSINANLEQKTKNAGRRNQWIEVSITEGKNREVRRVLEHLDLKVSRLIRTAYGPFEIGDLGRGQAVEIRKHELGKFMSELKRGGRL
;
A
#
# COMPACT_ATOMS: atom_id res chain seq x y z
N LEU A 1 2.36 -13.30 -4.19
CA LEU A 1 3.47 -12.75 -4.97
C LEU A 1 2.95 -11.95 -6.17
N THR A 2 3.30 -10.68 -6.27
CA THR A 2 2.82 -9.77 -7.33
C THR A 2 3.63 -9.92 -8.63
N ALA A 3 4.07 -11.12 -8.96
CA ALA A 3 4.85 -11.38 -10.15
C ALA A 3 3.98 -11.92 -11.27
N GLU A 4 4.30 -11.57 -12.51
CA GLU A 4 3.67 -12.16 -13.70
C GLU A 4 4.16 -13.59 -13.93
N ARG A 5 5.40 -13.86 -13.51
CA ARG A 5 6.01 -15.19 -13.57
C ARG A 5 6.80 -15.44 -12.30
N ASP A 6 6.76 -16.66 -11.84
CA ASP A 6 7.59 -17.07 -10.70
C ASP A 6 8.34 -18.35 -11.04
N PHE A 7 9.65 -18.24 -11.18
CA PHE A 7 10.54 -19.36 -11.47
C PHE A 7 10.78 -20.28 -10.26
N SER A 8 10.38 -19.85 -9.05
CA SER A 8 10.48 -20.66 -7.83
C SER A 8 9.24 -21.56 -7.60
N GLY A 9 8.24 -21.50 -8.48
CA GLY A 9 7.01 -22.28 -8.38
C GLY A 9 5.98 -21.74 -7.39
N LYS A 10 6.18 -20.55 -6.84
CA LYS A 10 5.18 -19.90 -5.98
C LYS A 10 4.02 -19.34 -6.78
N ALA A 11 2.83 -19.35 -6.19
CA ALA A 11 1.63 -18.79 -6.82
C ALA A 11 1.82 -17.31 -7.18
N THR A 12 1.45 -16.96 -8.39
CA THR A 12 1.47 -15.57 -8.89
C THR A 12 0.12 -14.92 -8.67
N ILE A 13 0.04 -13.60 -8.94
CA ILE A 13 -1.23 -12.88 -8.94
C ILE A 13 -2.24 -13.47 -9.93
N TYR A 14 -1.78 -13.98 -11.06
CA TYR A 14 -2.68 -14.58 -12.05
C TYR A 14 -3.29 -15.89 -11.57
N ASP A 15 -2.59 -16.65 -10.76
CA ASP A 15 -3.15 -17.83 -10.09
C ASP A 15 -4.28 -17.44 -9.14
N ALA A 16 -4.08 -16.34 -8.37
CA ALA A 16 -5.10 -15.82 -7.47
C ALA A 16 -6.33 -15.29 -8.23
N LEU A 17 -6.14 -14.72 -9.42
CA LEU A 17 -7.22 -14.15 -10.23
C LEU A 17 -8.01 -15.17 -11.05
N LYS A 18 -7.55 -16.41 -11.13
CA LYS A 18 -8.11 -17.43 -12.02
C LYS A 18 -9.63 -17.60 -11.88
N ASN A 19 -10.16 -17.47 -10.67
CA ASN A 19 -11.58 -17.58 -10.37
C ASN A 19 -12.22 -16.30 -9.84
N ALA A 20 -11.48 -15.21 -9.75
CA ALA A 20 -11.94 -13.95 -9.15
C ALA A 20 -12.53 -12.98 -10.16
N LEU A 21 -12.21 -13.13 -11.45
CA LEU A 21 -12.68 -12.24 -12.51
C LEU A 21 -13.73 -12.91 -13.38
N PRO A 22 -14.71 -12.15 -13.92
CA PRO A 22 -15.69 -12.69 -14.86
C PRO A 22 -15.04 -13.29 -16.11
N LYS A 23 -15.67 -14.30 -16.69
CA LYS A 23 -15.26 -14.87 -17.99
C LYS A 23 -15.22 -13.75 -19.04
N GLY A 24 -14.18 -13.78 -19.88
CA GLY A 24 -14.01 -12.78 -20.94
C GLY A 24 -13.39 -11.47 -20.49
N THR A 25 -13.02 -11.35 -19.21
CA THR A 25 -12.26 -10.18 -18.75
C THR A 25 -10.90 -10.14 -19.46
N PRO A 26 -10.55 -8.99 -20.09
CA PRO A 26 -9.22 -8.84 -20.70
C PRO A 26 -8.11 -9.05 -19.67
N ARG A 27 -6.93 -9.44 -20.15
CA ARG A 27 -5.76 -9.59 -19.26
C ARG A 27 -5.49 -8.29 -18.53
N VAL A 28 -5.43 -8.36 -17.20
CA VAL A 28 -5.13 -7.24 -16.35
C VAL A 28 -3.67 -7.27 -15.88
N MET A 29 -3.14 -6.11 -15.56
CA MET A 29 -1.78 -5.92 -15.05
C MET A 29 -1.86 -5.28 -13.66
N PRO A 30 -1.00 -5.68 -12.71
CA PRO A 30 -0.94 -4.99 -11.43
C PRO A 30 -0.36 -3.59 -11.59
N VAL A 31 -0.92 -2.64 -10.85
CA VAL A 31 -0.35 -1.30 -10.70
C VAL A 31 0.54 -1.33 -9.46
N GLY A 32 1.86 -1.18 -9.69
CA GLY A 32 2.83 -1.32 -8.63
C GLY A 32 2.97 -2.75 -8.13
N ARG A 33 3.47 -2.88 -6.92
CA ARG A 33 3.78 -4.17 -6.29
C ARG A 33 3.35 -4.20 -4.83
N LEU A 34 3.02 -5.38 -4.34
CA LEU A 34 3.05 -5.69 -2.92
C LEU A 34 4.26 -6.59 -2.65
N ASP A 35 5.06 -6.22 -1.67
CA ASP A 35 6.19 -7.05 -1.26
C ASP A 35 5.71 -8.39 -0.70
N ILE A 36 6.61 -9.39 -0.68
CA ILE A 36 6.26 -10.77 -0.35
C ILE A 36 5.54 -10.93 1.00
N ASN A 37 5.86 -10.08 1.97
CA ASN A 37 5.26 -10.10 3.30
C ASN A 37 4.25 -8.97 3.53
N THR A 38 3.78 -8.34 2.45
CA THR A 38 2.76 -7.29 2.49
C THR A 38 1.48 -7.80 1.86
N GLU A 39 0.37 -7.61 2.55
CA GLU A 39 -0.96 -8.00 2.07
C GLU A 39 -1.79 -6.74 1.76
N GLY A 40 -3.00 -6.94 1.29
CA GLY A 40 -3.99 -5.89 1.16
C GLY A 40 -4.36 -5.55 -0.27
N LEU A 41 -4.69 -4.30 -0.47
CA LEU A 41 -5.23 -3.80 -1.74
C LEU A 41 -4.16 -3.80 -2.84
N LEU A 42 -4.50 -4.40 -3.97
CA LEU A 42 -3.72 -4.32 -5.20
C LEU A 42 -4.64 -3.86 -6.32
N LEU A 43 -4.26 -2.78 -6.98
CA LEU A 43 -4.98 -2.28 -8.14
C LEU A 43 -4.55 -3.02 -9.40
N LEU A 44 -5.50 -3.31 -10.26
CA LEU A 44 -5.29 -3.98 -11.53
C LEU A 44 -5.91 -3.14 -12.64
N THR A 45 -5.26 -3.10 -13.80
CA THR A 45 -5.78 -2.40 -14.97
C THR A 45 -5.41 -3.12 -16.26
N ASN A 46 -6.23 -2.97 -17.29
CA ASN A 46 -5.88 -3.38 -18.66
C ASN A 46 -5.36 -2.22 -19.50
N ASP A 47 -5.24 -1.02 -18.93
CA ASP A 47 -4.72 0.18 -19.59
C ASP A 47 -3.25 0.40 -19.18
N GLY A 48 -2.33 0.08 -20.11
CA GLY A 48 -0.88 0.23 -19.86
C GLY A 48 -0.46 1.69 -19.70
N GLY A 49 -1.14 2.64 -20.31
CA GLY A 49 -0.89 4.06 -20.14
C GLY A 49 -1.23 4.54 -18.73
N LEU A 50 -2.39 4.13 -18.22
CA LEU A 50 -2.81 4.43 -16.86
C LEU A 50 -1.86 3.80 -15.84
N LYS A 51 -1.48 2.54 -16.03
CA LYS A 51 -0.49 1.85 -15.19
C LYS A 51 0.81 2.64 -15.09
N ARG A 52 1.38 3.03 -16.22
CA ARG A 52 2.63 3.80 -16.26
C ARG A 52 2.51 5.14 -15.56
N GLN A 53 1.40 5.86 -15.79
CA GLN A 53 1.15 7.15 -15.18
C GLN A 53 1.03 7.04 -13.65
N MET A 54 0.35 6.03 -13.15
CA MET A 54 0.18 5.80 -11.72
C MET A 54 1.48 5.37 -11.04
N GLU A 55 2.32 4.63 -11.72
CA GLU A 55 3.60 4.13 -11.19
C GLU A 55 4.70 5.19 -11.18
N LEU A 56 4.52 6.33 -11.87
CA LEU A 56 5.50 7.41 -11.82
C LEU A 56 5.62 8.00 -10.40
N PRO A 57 6.84 8.17 -9.87
CA PRO A 57 7.04 8.81 -8.56
C PRO A 57 6.43 10.20 -8.48
N SER A 58 6.43 10.94 -9.60
CA SER A 58 5.86 12.30 -9.68
C SER A 58 4.34 12.35 -9.53
N SER A 59 3.63 11.21 -9.63
CA SER A 59 2.18 11.17 -9.45
C SER A 59 1.76 11.55 -8.02
N GLY A 60 2.63 11.29 -7.04
CA GLY A 60 2.39 11.67 -5.65
C GLY A 60 1.15 11.04 -5.02
N ILE A 61 0.69 9.91 -5.55
CA ILE A 61 -0.50 9.22 -5.06
C ILE A 61 -0.24 8.67 -3.66
N ALA A 62 -1.09 9.02 -2.70
CA ALA A 62 -0.97 8.52 -1.34
C ALA A 62 -1.31 7.03 -1.26
N ARG A 63 -0.54 6.28 -0.49
CA ARG A 63 -0.79 4.89 -0.15
C ARG A 63 -0.87 4.76 1.35
N SER A 64 -1.90 4.09 1.83
CA SER A 64 -2.12 3.92 3.25
C SER A 64 -1.99 2.47 3.66
N TYR A 65 -1.43 2.27 4.83
CA TYR A 65 -1.13 0.95 5.38
C TYR A 65 -1.60 0.86 6.83
N ARG A 66 -1.92 -0.34 7.26
CA ARG A 66 -1.99 -0.70 8.67
C ARG A 66 -0.85 -1.67 8.98
N ALA A 67 -0.07 -1.34 10.00
CA ALA A 67 1.02 -2.18 10.46
C ALA A 67 0.75 -2.67 11.88
N ARG A 68 0.78 -3.98 12.09
CA ARG A 68 0.81 -4.56 13.43
C ARG A 68 2.26 -4.67 13.85
N THR A 69 2.61 -3.98 14.92
CA THR A 69 3.99 -3.88 15.38
C THR A 69 4.13 -4.37 16.82
N PHE A 70 5.30 -4.91 17.12
CA PHE A 70 5.72 -5.26 18.46
C PHE A 70 6.87 -4.34 18.88
N GLY A 71 6.74 -3.70 20.02
CA GLY A 71 7.69 -2.74 20.57
C GLY A 71 7.00 -1.53 21.15
N GLU A 72 7.75 -0.71 21.86
CA GLU A 72 7.22 0.52 22.46
C GLU A 72 7.45 1.69 21.51
N ILE A 73 6.41 2.45 21.24
CA ILE A 73 6.45 3.68 20.47
C ILE A 73 5.38 4.64 20.98
N SER A 74 5.71 5.93 21.01
CA SER A 74 4.76 6.98 21.35
C SER A 74 4.19 7.62 20.10
N GLN A 75 3.03 8.26 20.23
CA GLN A 75 2.45 9.05 19.15
C GLN A 75 3.39 10.20 18.72
N GLU A 76 4.09 10.82 19.66
CA GLU A 76 5.05 11.89 19.37
C GLU A 76 6.21 11.42 18.48
N GLN A 77 6.74 10.22 18.75
CA GLN A 77 7.79 9.65 17.91
C GLN A 77 7.31 9.39 16.49
N LEU A 78 6.07 8.92 16.34
CA LEU A 78 5.46 8.73 15.01
C LEU A 78 5.23 10.06 14.29
N GLU A 79 4.79 11.08 15.01
CA GLU A 79 4.57 12.42 14.44
C GLU A 79 5.86 13.05 13.91
N SER A 80 7.01 12.73 14.50
CA SER A 80 8.30 13.21 14.03
C SER A 80 8.65 12.74 12.60
N LEU A 81 8.02 11.66 12.13
CA LEU A 81 8.22 11.15 10.77
C LEU A 81 7.67 12.07 9.68
N MET A 82 6.86 13.06 10.03
CA MET A 82 6.37 14.08 9.07
C MET A 82 7.51 14.92 8.49
N ASP A 83 8.61 15.05 9.19
CA ASP A 83 9.82 15.74 8.72
C ASP A 83 10.69 14.87 7.80
N GLY A 84 10.27 13.62 7.57
CA GLY A 84 11.08 12.63 6.89
C GLY A 84 12.16 12.05 7.80
N ILE A 85 12.91 11.10 7.27
CA ILE A 85 13.97 10.42 8.02
C ILE A 85 15.04 9.91 7.06
N GLU A 86 16.28 9.93 7.49
CA GLU A 86 17.41 9.33 6.77
C GLU A 86 17.83 8.03 7.47
N ILE A 87 17.90 6.95 6.71
CA ILE A 87 18.31 5.62 7.20
C ILE A 87 19.33 5.05 6.23
N ASP A 88 20.52 4.72 6.72
CA ASP A 88 21.61 4.14 5.93
C ASP A 88 21.91 4.93 4.64
N GLY A 89 21.92 6.25 4.74
CA GLY A 89 22.17 7.16 3.62
C GLY A 89 20.99 7.37 2.67
N ILE A 90 19.85 6.74 2.93
CA ILE A 90 18.63 6.90 2.12
C ILE A 90 17.69 7.87 2.82
N ARG A 91 17.32 8.94 2.10
CA ARG A 91 16.33 9.90 2.60
C ARG A 91 14.93 9.46 2.26
N TYR A 92 14.11 9.24 3.28
CA TYR A 92 12.67 9.03 3.14
C TYR A 92 11.93 10.34 3.37
N GLY A 93 10.96 10.64 2.52
CA GLY A 93 10.15 11.84 2.63
C GLY A 93 9.16 11.79 3.78
N SER A 94 8.30 12.79 3.86
CA SER A 94 7.30 12.90 4.91
C SER A 94 6.42 11.65 5.00
N ILE A 95 6.26 11.15 6.21
CA ILE A 95 5.43 9.99 6.52
C ILE A 95 4.40 10.41 7.56
N ASN A 96 3.14 10.16 7.28
CA ASN A 96 2.06 10.37 8.23
C ASN A 96 1.78 9.03 8.94
N ALA A 97 2.14 8.95 10.22
CA ALA A 97 1.98 7.73 11.01
C ALA A 97 1.27 8.03 12.34
N ASN A 98 0.29 7.21 12.68
CA ASN A 98 -0.53 7.39 13.87
C ASN A 98 -0.86 6.06 14.53
N LEU A 99 -0.84 6.05 15.87
CA LEU A 99 -1.33 4.91 16.65
C LEU A 99 -2.85 4.80 16.54
N GLU A 100 -3.36 3.61 16.29
CA GLU A 100 -4.80 3.37 16.32
C GLU A 100 -5.31 3.44 17.77
N GLN A 101 -6.44 4.10 17.97
CA GLN A 101 -7.04 4.33 19.29
C GLN A 101 -7.32 3.03 20.08
N LYS A 102 -7.73 1.98 19.36
CA LYS A 102 -8.08 0.68 19.96
C LYS A 102 -6.89 -0.03 20.60
N THR A 103 -5.67 0.34 20.23
CA THR A 103 -4.46 -0.32 20.73
C THR A 103 -3.86 0.35 21.96
N LYS A 104 -4.35 1.53 22.35
CA LYS A 104 -3.89 2.21 23.56
C LYS A 104 -4.10 1.38 24.82
N ASN A 105 -5.04 0.42 24.79
CA ASN A 105 -5.41 -0.44 25.91
C ASN A 105 -5.02 -1.91 25.76
N ALA A 106 -4.45 -2.30 24.60
CA ALA A 106 -4.14 -3.70 24.27
C ALA A 106 -2.70 -4.08 24.59
N GLY A 107 -2.30 -3.96 25.84
CA GLY A 107 -0.95 -4.34 26.27
C GLY A 107 0.15 -3.57 25.51
N ARG A 108 1.13 -3.10 26.23
CA ARG A 108 2.13 -2.12 25.78
C ARG A 108 3.02 -2.54 24.60
N ARG A 109 2.90 -3.76 24.06
CA ARG A 109 3.89 -4.28 23.11
C ARG A 109 3.33 -4.61 21.74
N ASN A 110 2.03 -4.89 21.59
CA ASN A 110 1.37 -5.10 20.30
C ASN A 110 0.52 -3.89 19.97
N GLN A 111 0.90 -3.19 18.90
CA GLN A 111 0.24 -1.95 18.50
C GLN A 111 -0.08 -1.99 17.00
N TRP A 112 -1.21 -1.39 16.64
CA TRP A 112 -1.53 -1.10 15.25
C TRP A 112 -1.21 0.35 14.95
N ILE A 113 -0.52 0.57 13.84
CA ILE A 113 -0.13 1.90 13.36
C ILE A 113 -0.71 2.10 11.96
N GLU A 114 -1.36 3.24 11.76
CA GLU A 114 -1.77 3.68 10.43
C GLU A 114 -0.66 4.53 9.83
N VAL A 115 -0.25 4.20 8.60
CA VAL A 115 0.86 4.87 7.92
C VAL A 115 0.42 5.26 6.52
N SER A 116 0.67 6.52 6.15
CA SER A 116 0.43 7.01 4.79
C SER A 116 1.70 7.63 4.22
N ILE A 117 2.02 7.26 2.98
CA ILE A 117 3.18 7.75 2.23
C ILE A 117 2.76 8.16 0.82
N THR A 118 3.51 9.07 0.20
CA THR A 118 3.29 9.50 -1.19
C THR A 118 4.40 9.07 -2.13
N GLU A 119 5.43 8.47 -1.61
CA GLU A 119 6.51 7.83 -2.37
C GLU A 119 6.46 6.31 -2.16
N GLY A 120 7.24 5.56 -2.90
CA GLY A 120 7.21 4.10 -2.83
C GLY A 120 8.59 3.48 -2.92
N LYS A 121 9.53 3.94 -2.09
CA LYS A 121 10.86 3.34 -2.03
C LYS A 121 10.75 1.90 -1.52
N ASN A 122 11.71 1.07 -1.90
CA ASN A 122 11.71 -0.35 -1.57
C ASN A 122 11.52 -0.57 -0.07
N ARG A 123 10.44 -1.27 0.30
CA ARG A 123 10.09 -1.66 1.67
C ARG A 123 10.07 -0.48 2.64
N GLU A 124 9.69 0.71 2.17
CA GLU A 124 9.82 1.97 2.92
C GLU A 124 9.14 1.93 4.29
N VAL A 125 7.86 1.57 4.34
CA VAL A 125 7.10 1.53 5.60
C VAL A 125 7.76 0.58 6.59
N ARG A 126 8.11 -0.60 6.14
CA ARG A 126 8.75 -1.63 6.97
C ARG A 126 10.10 -1.18 7.49
N ARG A 127 10.93 -0.60 6.63
CA ARG A 127 12.27 -0.11 7.02
C ARG A 127 12.20 1.02 8.04
N VAL A 128 11.27 1.95 7.85
CA VAL A 128 11.09 3.07 8.77
C VAL A 128 10.63 2.60 10.14
N LEU A 129 9.63 1.71 10.20
CA LEU A 129 9.15 1.17 11.47
C LEU A 129 10.20 0.32 12.17
N GLU A 130 10.96 -0.49 11.45
CA GLU A 130 12.06 -1.28 12.01
C GLU A 130 13.20 -0.40 12.54
N HIS A 131 13.46 0.73 11.90
CA HIS A 131 14.44 1.72 12.37
C HIS A 131 14.03 2.33 13.71
N LEU A 132 12.74 2.40 14.01
CA LEU A 132 12.20 2.83 15.31
C LEU A 132 12.15 1.68 16.34
N ASP A 133 12.91 0.62 16.12
CA ASP A 133 12.97 -0.58 16.97
C ASP A 133 11.64 -1.32 17.11
N LEU A 134 10.78 -1.22 16.09
CA LEU A 134 9.53 -1.96 16.01
C LEU A 134 9.68 -3.19 15.14
N LYS A 135 9.16 -4.32 15.60
CA LYS A 135 9.04 -5.51 14.78
C LYS A 135 7.68 -5.49 14.08
N VAL A 136 7.67 -5.49 12.76
CA VAL A 136 6.46 -5.52 11.95
C VAL A 136 6.03 -6.97 11.76
N SER A 137 4.95 -7.37 12.42
CA SER A 137 4.41 -8.73 12.33
C SER A 137 3.37 -8.87 11.20
N ARG A 138 2.73 -7.77 10.81
CA ARG A 138 1.77 -7.73 9.71
C ARG A 138 1.75 -6.35 9.08
N LEU A 139 1.71 -6.30 7.75
CA LEU A 139 1.62 -5.05 7.00
C LEU A 139 0.56 -5.19 5.90
N ILE A 140 -0.45 -4.33 5.94
CA ILE A 140 -1.61 -4.39 5.05
C ILE A 140 -1.75 -3.04 4.34
N ARG A 141 -1.73 -3.04 3.01
CA ARG A 141 -2.09 -1.82 2.27
C ARG A 141 -3.62 -1.70 2.23
N THR A 142 -4.14 -0.64 2.82
CA THR A 142 -5.58 -0.43 3.00
C THR A 142 -6.17 0.53 1.98
N ALA A 143 -5.34 1.42 1.40
CA ALA A 143 -5.79 2.37 0.40
C ALA A 143 -4.68 2.71 -0.60
N TYR A 144 -5.10 3.06 -1.80
CA TYR A 144 -4.25 3.55 -2.87
C TYR A 144 -4.97 4.73 -3.53
N GLY A 145 -4.52 5.96 -3.25
CA GLY A 145 -5.27 7.15 -3.61
C GLY A 145 -6.66 7.14 -2.98
N PRO A 146 -7.72 7.40 -3.78
CA PRO A 146 -9.09 7.39 -3.28
C PRO A 146 -9.69 5.98 -3.11
N PHE A 147 -8.98 4.94 -3.57
CA PHE A 147 -9.48 3.57 -3.53
C PHE A 147 -9.13 2.91 -2.21
N GLU A 148 -10.13 2.38 -1.52
CA GLU A 148 -9.99 1.74 -0.22
C GLU A 148 -10.31 0.25 -0.32
N ILE A 149 -9.63 -0.57 0.48
CA ILE A 149 -9.89 -2.01 0.54
C ILE A 149 -11.30 -2.31 1.06
N GLY A 150 -11.81 -1.51 2.01
CA GLY A 150 -13.13 -1.71 2.61
C GLY A 150 -13.33 -3.13 3.09
N ASP A 151 -14.46 -3.73 2.72
CA ASP A 151 -14.84 -5.09 3.10
C ASP A 151 -14.37 -6.16 2.09
N LEU A 152 -13.53 -5.79 1.12
CA LEU A 152 -13.02 -6.72 0.12
C LEU A 152 -12.22 -7.84 0.79
N GLY A 153 -12.67 -9.06 0.63
CA GLY A 153 -12.03 -10.23 1.22
C GLY A 153 -10.83 -10.73 0.42
N ARG A 154 -10.05 -11.57 1.05
CA ARG A 154 -8.88 -12.19 0.43
C ARG A 154 -9.27 -12.97 -0.82
N GLY A 155 -8.54 -12.74 -1.90
CA GLY A 155 -8.77 -13.38 -3.18
C GLY A 155 -9.98 -12.87 -3.96
N GLN A 156 -10.66 -11.85 -3.44
CA GLN A 156 -11.77 -11.21 -4.12
C GLN A 156 -11.29 -10.05 -4.99
N ALA A 157 -12.00 -9.83 -6.10
CA ALA A 157 -11.78 -8.69 -6.98
C ALA A 157 -13.10 -8.02 -7.29
N VAL A 158 -13.10 -6.69 -7.35
CA VAL A 158 -14.26 -5.90 -7.69
C VAL A 158 -13.86 -4.80 -8.67
N GLU A 159 -14.71 -4.52 -9.64
CA GLU A 159 -14.48 -3.46 -10.60
C GLU A 159 -14.75 -2.09 -9.97
N ILE A 160 -13.84 -1.15 -10.17
CA ILE A 160 -14.01 0.23 -9.74
C ILE A 160 -15.09 0.88 -10.61
N ARG A 161 -16.04 1.59 -9.98
CA ARG A 161 -17.13 2.25 -10.67
C ARG A 161 -16.62 3.30 -11.65
N LYS A 162 -17.24 3.38 -12.83
CA LYS A 162 -16.82 4.28 -13.91
C LYS A 162 -16.68 5.74 -13.48
N HIS A 163 -17.60 6.23 -12.65
CA HIS A 163 -17.56 7.63 -12.24
C HIS A 163 -16.42 7.91 -11.25
N GLU A 164 -16.11 6.97 -10.36
CA GLU A 164 -14.97 7.07 -9.43
C GLU A 164 -13.66 7.03 -10.20
N LEU A 165 -13.55 6.13 -11.17
CA LEU A 165 -12.40 6.05 -12.06
C LEU A 165 -12.23 7.32 -12.89
N GLY A 166 -13.30 7.84 -13.46
CA GLY A 166 -13.30 9.07 -14.25
C GLY A 166 -12.82 10.28 -13.43
N LYS A 167 -13.32 10.42 -12.22
CA LYS A 167 -12.90 11.46 -11.29
C LYS A 167 -11.39 11.35 -10.97
N PHE A 168 -10.94 10.17 -10.63
CA PHE A 168 -9.53 9.89 -10.35
C PHE A 168 -8.64 10.22 -11.55
N MET A 169 -9.01 9.78 -12.74
CA MET A 169 -8.25 10.04 -13.97
C MET A 169 -8.19 11.53 -14.30
N SER A 170 -9.26 12.28 -14.06
CA SER A 170 -9.29 13.74 -14.25
C SER A 170 -8.33 14.45 -13.29
N GLU A 171 -8.32 14.05 -12.03
CA GLU A 171 -7.43 14.59 -11.01
C GLU A 171 -5.96 14.26 -11.33
N LEU A 172 -5.69 13.05 -11.79
CA LEU A 172 -4.36 12.60 -12.19
C LEU A 172 -3.82 13.42 -13.37
N LYS A 173 -4.65 13.71 -14.38
CA LYS A 173 -4.29 14.53 -15.55
C LYS A 173 -3.98 15.98 -15.19
N ARG A 174 -4.66 16.52 -14.16
CA ARG A 174 -4.45 17.90 -13.69
C ARG A 174 -3.18 18.04 -12.87
N GLY A 175 -2.44 16.95 -12.63
CA GLY A 175 -1.26 16.97 -11.76
C GLY A 175 -1.60 17.24 -10.30
N GLY A 176 -2.86 17.03 -9.92
CA GLY A 176 -3.30 17.16 -8.54
C GLY A 176 -2.63 16.10 -7.66
N ARG A 177 -2.27 16.50 -6.45
CA ARG A 177 -1.85 15.54 -5.43
C ARG A 177 -3.10 14.84 -4.90
N LEU A 178 -3.12 13.56 -5.04
CA LEU A 178 -4.22 12.70 -4.61
C LEU A 178 -3.99 12.12 -3.23
#